data_201195be0551792791049f3d0f363c50
#
_entry.id   201195be0551792791049f3d0f363c50
#
_cell.length_a   1.000
_cell.length_b   1.000
_cell.length_c   1.000
_cell.angle_alpha   90.00
_cell.angle_beta   90.00
_cell.angle_gamma   90.00
#
_symmetry.space_group_name_H-M   'P 1'
#
loop_
_entity.id
_entity.type
_entity.pdbx_description
1 polymer ?
#
loop_
_entity_poly.entity_id
_entity_poly.type
_entity_poly.pdbx_seq_one_letter_code
_entity_poly.pdbx_strand_id
1 'polypeptide(L)'
;MFDSIIFDLDGTLWDSTVPICESWNVVLKRHAEIKRPPVTINELGECMGLPMYDIAAKLFPLESKEVQTAIMDELCAYENEYLSEHGARLFDGLENVLSLLSKKYRLFIVSNCQDGYIEAFLKAHRLAKYFDDTECWGRTRTCKGESNKILIKRNNLCNPVYAGDTSGDAESADYAGIPFIYAAYGFGNVSSDKY
;
A
#
# COMPACT_ATOMS: atom_id res chain seq x y z
N MET A 1 14.97 -22.26 3.56
CA MET A 1 15.34 -20.96 4.20
C MET A 1 14.94 -19.89 3.21
N PHE A 2 14.26 -18.79 3.62
CA PHE A 2 13.88 -17.71 2.72
C PHE A 2 15.12 -17.00 2.19
N ASP A 3 15.05 -16.49 0.96
CA ASP A 3 16.09 -15.66 0.33
C ASP A 3 15.69 -14.19 0.26
N SER A 4 14.39 -13.90 0.34
CA SER A 4 13.85 -12.57 0.18
C SER A 4 12.55 -12.38 0.95
N ILE A 5 12.25 -11.11 1.27
CA ILE A 5 11.02 -10.69 1.93
C ILE A 5 10.36 -9.61 1.07
N ILE A 6 9.10 -9.84 0.74
CA ILE A 6 8.25 -8.87 0.05
C ILE A 6 7.28 -8.32 1.10
N PHE A 7 7.26 -7.01 1.27
CA PHE A 7 6.38 -6.35 2.22
C PHE A 7 5.18 -5.71 1.51
N ASP A 8 4.02 -5.78 2.14
CA ASP A 8 3.01 -4.75 1.93
C ASP A 8 3.46 -3.42 2.53
N LEU A 9 2.74 -2.35 2.27
CA LEU A 9 3.12 -1.00 2.68
C LEU A 9 2.23 -0.47 3.81
N ASP A 10 0.96 -0.19 3.52
CA ASP A 10 0.03 0.41 4.48
C ASP A 10 -0.44 -0.61 5.51
N GLY A 11 -0.28 -0.31 6.80
CA GLY A 11 -0.56 -1.26 7.88
C GLY A 11 0.60 -2.23 8.16
N THR A 12 1.62 -2.26 7.31
CA THR A 12 2.79 -3.14 7.46
C THR A 12 4.09 -2.36 7.73
N LEU A 13 4.40 -1.35 6.94
CA LEU A 13 5.60 -0.52 7.12
C LEU A 13 5.27 0.83 7.73
N TRP A 14 4.13 1.40 7.41
CA TRP A 14 3.67 2.69 7.93
C TRP A 14 2.15 2.78 8.09
N ASP A 15 1.71 3.81 8.80
CA ASP A 15 0.32 4.25 8.92
C ASP A 15 0.18 5.62 8.26
N SER A 16 -0.40 5.65 7.08
CA SER A 16 -0.60 6.83 6.25
C SER A 16 -2.00 7.42 6.35
N THR A 17 -2.88 6.85 7.17
CA THR A 17 -4.31 7.23 7.23
C THR A 17 -4.54 8.72 7.52
N VAL A 18 -3.77 9.30 8.43
CA VAL A 18 -3.92 10.72 8.81
C VAL A 18 -3.51 11.65 7.66
N PRO A 19 -2.28 11.59 7.12
CA PRO A 19 -1.88 12.49 6.04
C PRO A 19 -2.65 12.27 4.74
N ILE A 20 -3.10 11.04 4.42
CA ILE A 20 -4.03 10.80 3.30
C ILE A 20 -5.34 11.56 3.52
N CYS A 21 -5.94 11.43 4.72
CA CYS A 21 -7.17 12.13 5.05
C CYS A 21 -7.03 13.66 4.90
N GLU A 22 -5.92 14.21 5.35
CA GLU A 22 -5.62 15.64 5.23
C GLU A 22 -5.48 16.06 3.77
N SER A 23 -4.64 15.38 2.99
CA SER A 23 -4.38 15.69 1.58
C SER A 23 -5.64 15.58 0.72
N TRP A 24 -6.42 14.52 0.90
CA TRP A 24 -7.66 14.33 0.14
C TRP A 24 -8.71 15.40 0.44
N ASN A 25 -8.85 15.81 1.70
CA ASN A 25 -9.77 16.88 2.06
C ASN A 25 -9.33 18.25 1.54
N VAL A 26 -8.04 18.47 1.28
CA VAL A 26 -7.58 19.68 0.57
C VAL A 26 -8.07 19.68 -0.87
N VAL A 27 -7.95 18.56 -1.58
CA VAL A 27 -8.42 18.41 -2.96
C VAL A 27 -9.94 18.53 -3.02
N LEU A 28 -10.67 17.79 -2.19
CA LEU A 28 -12.14 17.76 -2.19
C LEU A 28 -12.77 19.14 -1.95
N LYS A 29 -12.12 20.02 -1.18
CA LYS A 29 -12.58 21.42 -1.01
C LYS A 29 -12.60 22.23 -2.29
N ARG A 30 -11.85 21.82 -3.33
CA ARG A 30 -11.81 22.49 -4.65
C ARG A 30 -12.96 22.02 -5.54
N HIS A 31 -13.64 20.91 -5.19
CA HIS A 31 -14.70 20.23 -5.95
C HIS A 31 -16.06 20.38 -5.28
N ALA A 32 -16.64 21.61 -5.32
CA ALA A 32 -17.94 21.89 -4.72
C ALA A 32 -19.12 21.12 -5.36
N GLU A 33 -18.91 20.58 -6.57
CA GLU A 33 -19.86 19.70 -7.27
C GLU A 33 -19.95 18.33 -6.63
N ILE A 34 -18.90 17.83 -6.00
CA ILE A 34 -18.89 16.54 -5.29
C ILE A 34 -19.50 16.71 -3.90
N LYS A 35 -20.77 16.33 -3.80
CA LYS A 35 -21.57 16.55 -2.59
C LYS A 35 -21.39 15.41 -1.59
N ARG A 36 -20.31 15.50 -0.81
CA ARG A 36 -20.07 14.62 0.32
C ARG A 36 -19.47 15.38 1.51
N PRO A 37 -19.63 14.89 2.75
CA PRO A 37 -18.84 15.36 3.88
C PRO A 37 -17.34 15.15 3.64
N PRO A 38 -16.46 15.86 4.36
CA PRO A 38 -15.03 15.53 4.35
C PRO A 38 -14.79 14.04 4.61
N VAL A 39 -13.79 13.47 3.93
CA VAL A 39 -13.33 12.11 4.21
C VAL A 39 -12.82 12.04 5.64
N THR A 40 -13.16 10.95 6.34
CA THR A 40 -12.72 10.71 7.71
C THR A 40 -11.64 9.63 7.76
N ILE A 41 -10.84 9.64 8.84
CA ILE A 41 -9.82 8.60 9.08
C ILE A 41 -10.47 7.20 9.15
N ASN A 42 -11.67 7.10 9.73
CA ASN A 42 -12.38 5.81 9.82
C ASN A 42 -12.78 5.29 8.44
N GLU A 43 -13.33 6.16 7.56
CA GLU A 43 -13.65 5.77 6.18
C GLU A 43 -12.41 5.32 5.41
N LEU A 44 -11.28 6.00 5.60
CA LEU A 44 -10.01 5.59 4.98
C LEU A 44 -9.49 4.28 5.55
N GLY A 45 -9.57 4.09 6.87
CA GLY A 45 -9.20 2.83 7.51
C GLY A 45 -9.94 1.63 6.93
N GLU A 46 -11.24 1.80 6.61
CA GLU A 46 -12.05 0.78 5.95
C GLU A 46 -11.72 0.58 4.45
N CYS A 47 -10.91 1.45 3.87
CA CYS A 47 -10.48 1.37 2.47
C CYS A 47 -9.06 0.82 2.33
N MET A 48 -8.30 0.72 3.42
CA MET A 48 -6.92 0.25 3.37
C MET A 48 -6.80 -1.16 2.77
N GLY A 49 -5.85 -1.31 1.87
CA GLY A 49 -5.62 -2.56 1.14
C GLY A 49 -6.52 -2.79 -0.09
N LEU A 50 -7.55 -1.95 -0.31
CA LEU A 50 -8.39 -2.03 -1.51
C LEU A 50 -7.69 -1.41 -2.73
N PRO A 51 -8.00 -1.88 -3.95
CA PRO A 51 -7.63 -1.19 -5.19
C PRO A 51 -8.27 0.19 -5.31
N MET A 52 -7.59 1.14 -5.97
CA MET A 52 -8.05 2.54 -6.08
C MET A 52 -9.46 2.71 -6.64
N TYR A 53 -9.87 1.90 -7.62
CA TYR A 53 -11.24 1.98 -8.18
C TYR A 53 -12.32 1.52 -7.21
N ASP A 54 -12.02 0.56 -6.34
CA ASP A 54 -12.95 0.10 -5.31
C ASP A 54 -13.08 1.16 -4.21
N ILE A 55 -11.99 1.83 -3.87
CA ILE A 55 -12.00 3.00 -2.97
C ILE A 55 -12.86 4.12 -3.56
N ALA A 56 -12.66 4.45 -4.86
CA ALA A 56 -13.45 5.46 -5.55
C ALA A 56 -14.96 5.14 -5.52
N ALA A 57 -15.33 3.91 -5.85
CA ALA A 57 -16.72 3.47 -5.83
C ALA A 57 -17.34 3.53 -4.42
N LYS A 58 -16.56 3.20 -3.39
CA LYS A 58 -16.99 3.23 -1.99
C LYS A 58 -17.18 4.66 -1.48
N LEU A 59 -16.25 5.56 -1.79
CA LEU A 59 -16.26 6.93 -1.27
C LEU A 59 -17.15 7.89 -2.07
N PHE A 60 -17.37 7.61 -3.37
CA PHE A 60 -18.14 8.46 -4.28
C PHE A 60 -19.28 7.69 -4.97
N PRO A 61 -20.15 6.99 -4.21
CA PRO A 61 -21.14 6.07 -4.78
C PRO A 61 -22.23 6.76 -5.62
N LEU A 62 -22.39 8.08 -5.49
CA LEU A 62 -23.37 8.86 -6.23
C LEU A 62 -22.83 9.44 -7.54
N GLU A 63 -21.51 9.36 -7.74
CA GLU A 63 -20.85 9.92 -8.92
C GLU A 63 -20.73 8.88 -10.05
N SER A 64 -20.69 9.38 -11.29
CA SER A 64 -20.42 8.49 -12.44
C SER A 64 -18.99 7.92 -12.37
N LYS A 65 -18.73 6.82 -13.07
CA LYS A 65 -17.40 6.20 -13.10
C LYS A 65 -16.34 7.15 -13.63
N GLU A 66 -16.69 8.00 -14.59
CA GLU A 66 -15.81 9.01 -15.16
C GLU A 66 -15.40 10.05 -14.09
N VAL A 67 -16.37 10.52 -13.30
CA VAL A 67 -16.13 11.46 -12.19
C VAL A 67 -15.34 10.78 -11.08
N GLN A 68 -15.71 9.55 -10.71
CA GLN A 68 -14.96 8.74 -9.72
C GLN A 68 -13.48 8.60 -10.12
N THR A 69 -13.22 8.29 -11.39
CA THR A 69 -11.85 8.14 -11.89
C THR A 69 -11.10 9.48 -11.86
N ALA A 70 -11.71 10.54 -12.41
CA ALA A 70 -11.06 11.86 -12.48
C ALA A 70 -10.71 12.41 -11.10
N ILE A 71 -11.63 12.33 -10.13
CA ILE A 71 -11.36 12.81 -8.77
C ILE A 71 -10.31 11.95 -8.08
N MET A 72 -10.33 10.62 -8.26
CA MET A 72 -9.34 9.74 -7.67
C MET A 72 -7.95 9.98 -8.23
N ASP A 73 -7.81 10.24 -9.53
CA ASP A 73 -6.52 10.57 -10.15
C ASP A 73 -5.94 11.86 -9.55
N GLU A 74 -6.77 12.89 -9.31
CA GLU A 74 -6.32 14.13 -8.66
C GLU A 74 -5.95 13.91 -7.19
N LEU A 75 -6.78 13.13 -6.45
CA LEU A 75 -6.51 12.76 -5.07
C LEU A 75 -5.16 12.04 -4.95
N CYS A 76 -4.93 11.03 -5.78
CA CYS A 76 -3.69 10.25 -5.80
C CYS A 76 -2.47 11.08 -6.17
N ALA A 77 -2.59 11.99 -7.15
CA ALA A 77 -1.49 12.85 -7.55
C ALA A 77 -1.08 13.80 -6.42
N TYR A 78 -2.05 14.49 -5.80
CA TYR A 78 -1.78 15.39 -4.69
C TYR A 78 -1.29 14.65 -3.43
N GLU A 79 -1.82 13.48 -3.15
CA GLU A 79 -1.39 12.60 -2.06
C GLU A 79 0.09 12.21 -2.20
N ASN A 80 0.52 11.79 -3.40
CA ASN A 80 1.92 11.44 -3.64
C ASN A 80 2.86 12.62 -3.37
N GLU A 81 2.51 13.84 -3.79
CA GLU A 81 3.27 15.05 -3.50
C GLU A 81 3.31 15.31 -1.99
N TYR A 82 2.15 15.32 -1.34
CA TYR A 82 1.99 15.59 0.08
C TYR A 82 2.81 14.59 0.93
N LEU A 83 2.65 13.30 0.67
CA LEU A 83 3.36 12.24 1.39
C LEU A 83 4.87 12.27 1.15
N SER A 84 5.31 12.65 -0.07
CA SER A 84 6.74 12.76 -0.38
C SER A 84 7.45 13.85 0.43
N GLU A 85 6.72 14.87 0.87
CA GLU A 85 7.23 16.02 1.64
C GLU A 85 7.06 15.83 3.15
N HIS A 86 5.91 15.30 3.58
CA HIS A 86 5.53 15.22 4.99
C HIS A 86 5.73 13.83 5.59
N GLY A 87 5.71 12.78 4.76
CA GLY A 87 5.75 11.40 5.23
C GLY A 87 4.46 11.00 5.96
N ALA A 88 4.56 9.87 6.67
CA ALA A 88 3.54 9.35 7.56
C ALA A 88 4.20 8.62 8.74
N ARG A 89 3.42 8.08 9.65
CA ARG A 89 3.94 7.41 10.83
C ARG A 89 4.51 6.03 10.48
N LEU A 90 5.81 5.85 10.61
CA LEU A 90 6.42 4.52 10.57
C LEU A 90 6.01 3.70 11.79
N PHE A 91 5.85 2.40 11.62
CA PHE A 91 5.73 1.52 12.78
C PHE A 91 7.03 1.47 13.59
N ASP A 92 6.90 1.29 14.91
CA ASP A 92 8.01 1.41 15.85
C ASP A 92 9.18 0.48 15.51
N GLY A 93 10.37 1.03 15.43
CA GLY A 93 11.58 0.28 15.17
C GLY A 93 11.80 -0.16 13.71
N LEU A 94 10.94 0.26 12.77
CA LEU A 94 10.99 -0.18 11.37
C LEU A 94 12.38 -0.09 10.75
N GLU A 95 13.05 1.07 10.83
CA GLU A 95 14.36 1.24 10.18
C GLU A 95 15.41 0.29 10.76
N ASN A 96 15.36 0.04 12.08
CA ASN A 96 16.26 -0.93 12.71
C ASN A 96 16.03 -2.35 12.19
N VAL A 97 14.75 -2.74 12.04
CA VAL A 97 14.35 -4.05 11.48
C VAL A 97 14.81 -4.17 10.04
N LEU A 98 14.54 -3.18 9.18
CA LEU A 98 14.99 -3.17 7.78
C LEU A 98 16.51 -3.25 7.68
N SER A 99 17.25 -2.52 8.53
CA SER A 99 18.72 -2.56 8.58
C SER A 99 19.26 -3.93 8.97
N LEU A 100 18.55 -4.69 9.81
CA LEU A 100 18.95 -6.04 10.19
C LEU A 100 18.60 -7.05 9.11
N LEU A 101 17.40 -6.96 8.56
CA LEU A 101 16.90 -7.88 7.53
C LEU A 101 17.69 -7.74 6.23
N SER A 102 17.98 -6.53 5.78
CA SER A 102 18.73 -6.28 4.53
C SER A 102 20.16 -6.84 4.52
N LYS A 103 20.72 -7.20 5.69
CA LYS A 103 22.01 -7.91 5.78
C LYS A 103 21.92 -9.40 5.42
N LYS A 104 20.71 -9.96 5.39
CA LYS A 104 20.50 -11.41 5.22
C LYS A 104 19.57 -11.75 4.08
N TYR A 105 18.67 -10.84 3.73
CA TYR A 105 17.59 -11.03 2.76
C TYR A 105 17.55 -9.87 1.79
N ARG A 106 17.14 -10.12 0.57
CA ARG A 106 16.73 -9.10 -0.37
C ARG A 106 15.34 -8.61 0.03
N LEU A 107 15.11 -7.30 0.04
CA LEU A 107 13.85 -6.72 0.49
C LEU A 107 13.12 -6.04 -0.67
N PHE A 108 11.80 -6.18 -0.69
CA PHE A 108 10.92 -5.71 -1.75
C PHE A 108 9.64 -5.14 -1.18
N ILE A 109 8.92 -4.32 -1.98
CA ILE A 109 7.57 -3.84 -1.63
C ILE A 109 6.61 -4.20 -2.77
N VAL A 110 5.43 -4.74 -2.42
CA VAL A 110 4.30 -4.90 -3.34
C VAL A 110 3.02 -4.40 -2.66
N SER A 111 2.38 -3.38 -3.23
CA SER A 111 1.18 -2.76 -2.67
C SER A 111 0.07 -2.57 -3.69
N ASN A 112 -1.18 -2.43 -3.23
CA ASN A 112 -2.34 -2.09 -4.05
C ASN A 112 -2.48 -0.59 -4.34
N CYS A 113 -1.46 0.20 -4.04
CA CYS A 113 -1.47 1.66 -4.24
C CYS A 113 -1.31 2.09 -5.71
N GLN A 114 -1.51 3.38 -5.97
CA GLN A 114 -1.22 4.04 -7.23
C GLN A 114 0.30 4.10 -7.50
N ASP A 115 0.66 4.37 -8.73
CA ASP A 115 2.05 4.64 -9.12
C ASP A 115 2.56 5.93 -8.47
N GLY A 116 3.81 5.93 -8.03
CA GLY A 116 4.45 7.05 -7.31
C GLY A 116 4.28 7.04 -5.78
N TYR A 117 3.35 6.25 -5.24
CA TYR A 117 3.08 6.20 -3.80
C TYR A 117 4.20 5.53 -2.99
N ILE A 118 4.72 4.41 -3.49
CA ILE A 118 5.87 3.74 -2.86
C ILE A 118 7.09 4.65 -2.90
N GLU A 119 7.30 5.36 -4.00
CA GLU A 119 8.37 6.34 -4.16
C GLU A 119 8.25 7.49 -3.15
N ALA A 120 7.01 7.96 -2.89
CA ALA A 120 6.75 8.98 -1.86
C ALA A 120 7.16 8.48 -0.46
N PHE A 121 6.76 7.26 -0.08
CA PHE A 121 7.20 6.60 1.15
C PHE A 121 8.73 6.52 1.25
N LEU A 122 9.37 5.98 0.22
CA LEU A 122 10.82 5.78 0.20
C LEU A 122 11.59 7.09 0.28
N LYS A 123 11.09 8.14 -0.39
CA LYS A 123 11.69 9.48 -0.39
C LYS A 123 11.55 10.15 0.98
N ALA A 124 10.32 10.21 1.52
CA ALA A 124 10.04 10.89 2.78
C ALA A 124 10.87 10.34 3.94
N HIS A 125 11.03 9.01 3.98
CA HIS A 125 11.71 8.33 5.08
C HIS A 125 13.16 7.91 4.76
N ARG A 126 13.66 8.18 3.54
CA ARG A 126 15.02 7.83 3.09
C ARG A 126 15.31 6.33 3.20
N LEU A 127 14.30 5.49 2.93
CA LEU A 127 14.38 4.04 3.10
C LEU A 127 14.72 3.29 1.81
N ALA A 128 14.85 3.97 0.66
CA ALA A 128 15.17 3.35 -0.64
C ALA A 128 16.42 2.46 -0.61
N LYS A 129 17.39 2.78 0.26
CA LYS A 129 18.64 2.00 0.45
C LYS A 129 18.43 0.55 0.91
N TYR A 130 17.26 0.20 1.40
CA TYR A 130 16.97 -1.14 1.92
C TYR A 130 16.26 -2.05 0.93
N PHE A 131 15.63 -1.48 -0.11
CA PHE A 131 14.78 -2.23 -1.03
C PHE A 131 15.43 -2.34 -2.41
N ASP A 132 15.46 -3.58 -2.93
CA ASP A 132 16.03 -3.87 -4.26
C ASP A 132 15.07 -3.47 -5.38
N ASP A 133 13.76 -3.66 -5.17
CA ASP A 133 12.73 -3.38 -6.18
C ASP A 133 11.35 -3.25 -5.55
N THR A 134 10.41 -2.65 -6.30
CA THR A 134 9.03 -2.42 -5.85
C THR A 134 8.04 -2.66 -6.97
N GLU A 135 6.80 -3.04 -6.63
CA GLU A 135 5.72 -3.14 -7.58
C GLU A 135 4.40 -2.68 -6.95
N CYS A 136 3.50 -2.14 -7.77
CA CYS A 136 2.21 -1.70 -7.31
C CYS A 136 1.10 -1.91 -8.35
N TRP A 137 -0.15 -1.88 -7.87
CA TRP A 137 -1.31 -1.93 -8.73
C TRP A 137 -1.31 -0.81 -9.78
N GLY A 138 -0.87 0.39 -9.41
CA GLY A 138 -0.79 1.54 -10.32
C GLY A 138 0.02 1.29 -11.58
N ARG A 139 1.05 0.45 -11.51
CA ARG A 139 1.89 0.05 -12.64
C ARG A 139 1.37 -1.19 -13.37
N THR A 140 0.99 -2.21 -12.62
CA THR A 140 0.62 -3.51 -13.20
C THR A 140 -0.83 -3.58 -13.68
N ARG A 141 -1.74 -2.83 -13.04
CA ARG A 141 -3.20 -2.88 -13.24
C ARG A 141 -3.78 -4.29 -13.07
N THR A 142 -3.13 -5.12 -12.25
CA THR A 142 -3.52 -6.49 -11.94
C THR A 142 -3.74 -6.67 -10.44
N CYS A 143 -4.23 -7.84 -10.01
CA CYS A 143 -4.35 -8.12 -8.58
C CYS A 143 -2.96 -8.21 -7.91
N LYS A 144 -2.91 -7.98 -6.60
CA LYS A 144 -1.68 -7.99 -5.80
C LYS A 144 -0.91 -9.31 -5.93
N GLY A 145 -1.60 -10.44 -6.03
CA GLY A 145 -0.98 -11.76 -6.22
C GLY A 145 -0.23 -11.87 -7.55
N GLU A 146 -0.78 -11.30 -8.63
CA GLU A 146 -0.07 -11.25 -9.92
C GLU A 146 1.10 -10.26 -9.88
N SER A 147 0.95 -9.12 -9.22
CA SER A 147 2.06 -8.18 -8.97
C SER A 147 3.21 -8.84 -8.22
N ASN A 148 2.91 -9.69 -7.21
CA ASN A 148 3.91 -10.52 -6.54
C ASN A 148 4.64 -11.46 -7.52
N LYS A 149 3.91 -12.18 -8.38
CA LYS A 149 4.54 -13.08 -9.39
C LYS A 149 5.44 -12.31 -10.37
N ILE A 150 4.99 -11.15 -10.83
CA ILE A 150 5.78 -10.28 -11.72
C ILE A 150 7.09 -9.88 -11.05
N LEU A 151 7.04 -9.39 -9.80
CA LEU A 151 8.23 -8.98 -9.06
C LEU A 151 9.16 -10.18 -8.78
N ILE A 152 8.64 -11.32 -8.35
CA ILE A 152 9.38 -12.55 -8.10
C ILE A 152 10.14 -12.98 -9.36
N LYS A 153 9.45 -13.05 -10.51
CA LYS A 153 10.03 -13.43 -11.78
C LYS A 153 11.11 -12.44 -12.24
N ARG A 154 10.83 -11.14 -12.16
CA ARG A 154 11.74 -10.07 -12.60
C ARG A 154 13.04 -10.08 -11.82
N ASN A 155 12.98 -10.42 -10.54
CA ASN A 155 14.11 -10.43 -9.63
C ASN A 155 14.75 -11.82 -9.41
N ASN A 156 14.25 -12.87 -10.07
CA ASN A 156 14.71 -14.25 -9.96
C ASN A 156 14.72 -14.74 -8.49
N LEU A 157 13.65 -14.46 -7.72
CA LEU A 157 13.53 -14.90 -6.34
C LEU A 157 13.16 -16.38 -6.29
N CYS A 158 13.87 -17.16 -5.45
CA CYS A 158 13.68 -18.60 -5.37
C CYS A 158 12.78 -19.01 -4.21
N ASN A 159 12.93 -18.36 -3.05
CA ASN A 159 12.20 -18.68 -1.81
C ASN A 159 11.74 -17.41 -1.11
N PRO A 160 10.91 -16.56 -1.75
CA PRO A 160 10.37 -15.36 -1.14
C PRO A 160 9.33 -15.69 -0.07
N VAL A 161 9.13 -14.75 0.87
CA VAL A 161 8.00 -14.71 1.79
C VAL A 161 7.33 -13.35 1.69
N TYR A 162 6.01 -13.31 1.81
CA TYR A 162 5.24 -12.05 1.83
C TYR A 162 4.85 -11.69 3.25
N ALA A 163 5.04 -10.45 3.64
CA ALA A 163 4.62 -9.89 4.93
C ALA A 163 3.57 -8.80 4.71
N GLY A 164 2.42 -8.92 5.36
CA GLY A 164 1.29 -7.99 5.24
C GLY A 164 0.34 -8.11 6.40
N ASP A 165 -0.67 -7.24 6.46
CA ASP A 165 -1.57 -7.13 7.62
C ASP A 165 -3.02 -7.49 7.32
N THR A 166 -3.41 -7.66 6.05
CA THR A 166 -4.79 -7.93 5.66
C THR A 166 -5.02 -9.37 5.17
N SER A 167 -6.29 -9.78 5.15
CA SER A 167 -6.68 -11.04 4.49
C SER A 167 -6.37 -11.03 2.99
N GLY A 168 -6.47 -9.85 2.34
CA GLY A 168 -6.08 -9.68 0.94
C GLY A 168 -4.58 -9.91 0.71
N ASP A 169 -3.72 -9.63 1.68
CA ASP A 169 -2.30 -9.94 1.63
C ASP A 169 -2.05 -11.44 1.70
N ALA A 170 -2.73 -12.10 2.63
CA ALA A 170 -2.67 -13.55 2.77
C ALA A 170 -3.14 -14.25 1.49
N GLU A 171 -4.27 -13.81 0.90
CA GLU A 171 -4.78 -14.30 -0.37
C GLU A 171 -3.80 -14.04 -1.53
N SER A 172 -3.13 -12.89 -1.53
CA SER A 172 -2.14 -12.55 -2.55
C SER A 172 -0.89 -13.42 -2.48
N ALA A 173 -0.47 -13.78 -1.26
CA ALA A 173 0.63 -14.72 -1.04
C ALA A 173 0.25 -16.14 -1.49
N ASP A 174 -0.95 -16.62 -1.13
CA ASP A 174 -1.49 -17.89 -1.60
C ASP A 174 -1.56 -17.95 -3.15
N TYR A 175 -2.06 -16.88 -3.77
CA TYR A 175 -2.13 -16.77 -5.24
C TYR A 175 -0.74 -16.84 -5.88
N ALA A 176 0.25 -16.20 -5.26
CA ALA A 176 1.63 -16.24 -5.73
C ALA A 176 2.35 -17.57 -5.42
N GLY A 177 1.77 -18.42 -4.57
CA GLY A 177 2.35 -19.68 -4.14
C GLY A 177 3.51 -19.51 -3.17
N ILE A 178 3.50 -18.47 -2.34
CA ILE A 178 4.56 -18.14 -1.38
C ILE A 178 4.02 -18.08 0.04
N PRO A 179 4.85 -18.36 1.06
CA PRO A 179 4.45 -18.24 2.46
C PRO A 179 4.06 -16.81 2.84
N PHE A 180 3.21 -16.68 3.86
CA PHE A 180 2.75 -15.42 4.41
C PHE A 180 3.20 -15.22 5.86
N ILE A 181 3.55 -13.99 6.22
CA ILE A 181 3.81 -13.53 7.59
C ILE A 181 2.79 -12.46 7.92
N TYR A 182 2.00 -12.67 8.96
CA TYR A 182 0.98 -11.73 9.40
C TYR A 182 1.55 -10.62 10.29
N ALA A 183 1.41 -9.38 9.84
CA ALA A 183 1.71 -8.17 10.63
C ALA A 183 0.51 -7.80 11.50
N ALA A 184 0.34 -8.48 12.63
CA ALA A 184 -0.83 -8.38 13.51
C ALA A 184 -1.05 -7.01 14.17
N TYR A 185 -0.13 -6.07 13.99
CA TYR A 185 -0.21 -4.69 14.47
C TYR A 185 -0.85 -3.73 13.45
N GLY A 186 -1.15 -4.20 12.25
CA GLY A 186 -1.70 -3.41 11.16
C GLY A 186 -3.21 -3.13 11.27
N PHE A 187 -3.83 -2.80 10.15
CA PHE A 187 -5.25 -2.41 10.09
C PHE A 187 -6.18 -3.61 9.96
N GLY A 188 -5.69 -4.69 9.34
CA GLY A 188 -6.49 -5.84 8.97
C GLY A 188 -6.62 -6.87 10.09
N ASN A 189 -7.49 -7.82 9.84
CA ASN A 189 -7.66 -8.99 10.70
C ASN A 189 -7.57 -10.24 9.82
N VAL A 190 -6.57 -11.08 10.09
CA VAL A 190 -6.36 -12.34 9.38
C VAL A 190 -6.75 -13.48 10.31
N SER A 191 -7.61 -14.40 9.85
CA SER A 191 -8.00 -15.55 10.65
C SER A 191 -6.77 -16.40 11.00
N SER A 192 -6.55 -16.61 12.30
CA SER A 192 -5.39 -17.36 12.83
C SER A 192 -5.40 -18.84 12.49
N ASP A 193 -6.49 -19.36 11.95
CA ASP A 193 -6.64 -20.80 11.68
C ASP A 193 -5.82 -21.27 10.47
N LYS A 194 -5.24 -20.36 9.72
CA LYS A 194 -4.51 -20.63 8.47
C LYS A 194 -3.06 -20.12 8.47
N TYR A 195 -2.73 -19.13 9.32
CA TYR A 195 -1.43 -18.45 9.31
C TYR A 195 -0.85 -18.27 10.73
#